data_3c4807f42bea7011b768923ce40a4e27
#
_entry.id   3c4807f42bea7011b768923ce40a4e27
#
_cell.length_a   1.000
_cell.length_b   1.000
_cell.length_c   1.000
_cell.angle_alpha   90.00
_cell.angle_beta   90.00
_cell.angle_gamma   90.00
#
_symmetry.space_group_name_H-M   'P 1'
#
loop_
_entity.id
_entity.type
_entity.pdbx_description
1 polymer ?
#
loop_
_entity_poly.entity_id
_entity_poly.type
_entity_poly.pdbx_seq_one_letter_code
_entity_poly.pdbx_strand_id
1 'polypeptide(L)'
;MPAAPEACWDSRSGEGGKMKTLLLLVGLLLSWESGRAISDKELQEMSTEGSKYVNKEIKNALKEVKQIKTQIEQTNEERKLLLSSLEEAKKKKEDALNDTRDSENKLKASQGVCNETMTALWEECKPCLKQTCMKFYARVCRSGSGLVGHQLEEFLNQSSPFYFWINGDRIDSLMENDREQSHVMDVMEDSFTRASSIMDELFQDRFFPRRPQDTQYYSPFSSFPRGSLFFNPKSRFARNVMPFPLLEPLNFHDVFQPFYDMIRQAQQAMDAHLQRTPYHFPVTEFTENNDRTVCKEIRHNSTGCLRMKDQCEKCQEILEVDCSASSPTQTLLRQQLNTSLQLAEKFSRLYDQLLQSYQQKMLDTSTLLKQLNEQFTWVSQLANLTQSDDQYYLQVFTVNSHSSDPSIPSGLTKVVVKLFNSFPITVTVPQEVSSPNFMENVAEKALQQYRRKSHEE
;
A
#
# COMPACT_ATOMS: atom_id res chain seq x y z
N MET A 1 63.27 -74.19 -29.05
CA MET A 1 64.69 -74.58 -28.70
C MET A 1 65.51 -73.29 -28.57
N PRO A 2 66.40 -73.21 -27.61
CA PRO A 2 66.43 -73.65 -26.21
C PRO A 2 66.60 -72.42 -25.29
N ALA A 3 66.63 -72.38 -24.07
CA ALA A 3 66.95 -73.12 -22.88
C ALA A 3 67.03 -72.12 -21.73
N ALA A 4 66.51 -72.52 -20.58
CA ALA A 4 66.85 -71.88 -19.33
C ALA A 4 68.32 -72.21 -18.92
N PRO A 5 68.93 -71.55 -17.97
CA PRO A 5 69.01 -72.07 -16.62
C PRO A 5 68.93 -71.06 -15.47
N GLU A 6 68.26 -71.43 -14.41
CA GLU A 6 68.71 -71.75 -13.05
C GLU A 6 69.42 -70.63 -12.25
N ALA A 7 68.73 -70.27 -11.20
CA ALA A 7 69.04 -70.11 -9.77
C ALA A 7 70.42 -69.58 -9.35
N CYS A 8 70.39 -68.56 -8.48
CA CYS A 8 71.19 -68.60 -7.25
C CYS A 8 70.51 -67.78 -6.13
N TRP A 9 70.34 -68.48 -4.96
CA TRP A 9 69.93 -67.91 -3.70
C TRP A 9 71.06 -67.05 -3.13
N ASP A 10 70.72 -65.87 -2.61
CA ASP A 10 71.46 -65.35 -1.48
C ASP A 10 70.54 -64.67 -0.48
N SER A 11 70.57 -65.17 0.69
CA SER A 11 69.87 -64.70 1.90
C SER A 11 70.64 -63.54 2.49
N ARG A 12 70.03 -62.37 2.60
CA ARG A 12 70.40 -61.38 3.62
C ARG A 12 69.20 -60.76 4.25
N SER A 13 68.94 -61.23 5.45
CA SER A 13 68.15 -60.72 6.57
C SER A 13 67.96 -59.22 6.60
N GLY A 14 66.78 -58.66 6.52
CA GLY A 14 65.71 -58.50 7.37
C GLY A 14 65.87 -57.52 8.53
N GLU A 15 66.20 -56.21 8.36
CA GLU A 15 65.94 -55.19 9.40
C GLU A 15 65.28 -53.87 8.83
N GLY A 16 65.25 -53.71 7.52
CA GLY A 16 64.58 -52.51 6.89
C GLY A 16 63.03 -52.57 6.81
N GLY A 17 62.45 -53.79 6.98
CA GLY A 17 60.98 -54.01 6.86
C GLY A 17 60.16 -53.53 8.06
N LYS A 18 60.71 -53.75 9.23
CA LYS A 18 60.06 -53.39 10.50
C LYS A 18 60.00 -51.86 10.72
N MET A 19 61.00 -51.13 10.25
CA MET A 19 61.02 -49.69 10.39
C MET A 19 60.14 -49.02 9.38
N LYS A 20 59.97 -49.56 8.16
CA LYS A 20 59.04 -49.03 7.13
C LYS A 20 57.56 -49.31 7.53
N THR A 21 57.25 -50.45 8.10
CA THR A 21 55.90 -50.75 8.62
C THR A 21 55.58 -49.97 9.88
N LEU A 22 56.56 -49.71 10.75
CA LEU A 22 56.36 -48.83 11.92
C LEU A 22 56.16 -47.35 11.49
N LEU A 23 56.92 -46.85 10.50
CA LEU A 23 56.70 -45.51 9.95
C LEU A 23 55.37 -45.35 9.18
N LEU A 24 54.90 -46.42 8.50
CA LEU A 24 53.55 -46.44 7.91
C LEU A 24 52.44 -46.48 8.96
N LEU A 25 52.63 -47.25 10.04
CA LEU A 25 51.69 -47.28 11.15
C LEU A 25 51.69 -45.98 11.95
N VAL A 26 52.84 -45.35 12.18
CA VAL A 26 52.94 -44.01 12.78
C VAL A 26 52.33 -42.95 11.85
N GLY A 27 52.59 -43.05 10.54
CA GLY A 27 51.96 -42.18 9.53
C GLY A 27 50.42 -42.36 9.46
N LEU A 28 49.92 -43.58 9.59
CA LEU A 28 48.47 -43.85 9.67
C LEU A 28 47.89 -43.40 11.02
N LEU A 29 48.60 -43.51 12.12
CA LEU A 29 48.16 -42.99 13.43
C LEU A 29 48.22 -41.48 13.47
N LEU A 30 49.20 -40.83 12.84
CA LEU A 30 49.29 -39.37 12.72
C LEU A 30 48.25 -38.80 11.70
N SER A 31 47.88 -39.56 10.67
CA SER A 31 46.76 -39.14 9.76
C SER A 31 45.38 -39.36 10.41
N TRP A 32 45.25 -40.17 11.44
CA TRP A 32 43.99 -40.35 12.18
C TRP A 32 43.75 -39.25 13.22
N GLU A 33 44.75 -38.51 13.63
CA GLU A 33 44.58 -37.35 14.52
C GLU A 33 44.20 -36.07 13.78
N SER A 34 44.27 -36.01 12.43
CA SER A 34 44.00 -34.78 11.64
C SER A 34 42.53 -34.58 11.23
N GLY A 35 41.65 -35.49 11.57
CA GLY A 35 40.23 -35.34 11.29
C GLY A 35 39.41 -35.62 12.55
N ARG A 36 39.24 -34.62 13.41
CA ARG A 36 38.28 -34.71 14.50
C ARG A 36 36.89 -34.77 13.88
N ALA A 37 36.43 -35.98 13.53
CA ALA A 37 35.02 -36.19 13.20
C ALA A 37 34.22 -35.84 14.45
N ILE A 38 33.35 -34.82 14.32
CA ILE A 38 32.46 -34.42 15.41
C ILE A 38 31.56 -35.60 15.75
N SER A 39 31.50 -35.96 17.01
CA SER A 39 30.73 -37.11 17.48
C SER A 39 29.22 -36.82 17.38
N ASP A 40 28.41 -37.89 17.22
CA ASP A 40 26.94 -37.75 17.19
C ASP A 40 26.40 -37.04 18.45
N LYS A 41 27.05 -37.19 19.57
CA LYS A 41 26.73 -36.53 20.83
C LYS A 41 26.96 -35.01 20.74
N GLU A 42 28.07 -34.56 20.15
CA GLU A 42 28.36 -33.14 19.94
C GLU A 42 27.37 -32.50 18.93
N LEU A 43 27.00 -33.24 17.87
CA LEU A 43 25.97 -32.79 16.92
C LEU A 43 24.59 -32.62 17.59
N GLN A 44 24.27 -33.50 18.54
CA GLN A 44 23.05 -33.43 19.31
C GLN A 44 23.04 -32.25 20.29
N GLU A 45 24.18 -32.00 20.97
CA GLU A 45 24.36 -30.83 21.83
C GLU A 45 24.21 -29.52 21.02
N MET A 46 24.85 -29.40 19.84
CA MET A 46 24.73 -28.29 18.95
C MET A 46 23.28 -28.10 18.44
N SER A 47 22.60 -29.21 18.11
CA SER A 47 21.18 -29.14 17.69
C SER A 47 20.28 -28.62 18.81
N THR A 48 20.56 -29.00 20.06
CA THR A 48 19.83 -28.50 21.24
C THR A 48 20.05 -26.99 21.44
N GLU A 49 21.30 -26.54 21.33
CA GLU A 49 21.67 -25.14 21.50
C GLU A 49 21.09 -24.28 20.38
N GLY A 50 21.23 -24.69 19.13
CA GLY A 50 20.62 -24.03 17.98
C GLY A 50 19.09 -23.97 18.07
N SER A 51 18.45 -25.04 18.54
CA SER A 51 17.01 -25.12 18.78
C SER A 51 16.53 -24.13 19.85
N LYS A 52 17.32 -23.92 20.92
CA LYS A 52 17.00 -22.86 21.92
C LYS A 52 17.00 -21.47 21.32
N TYR A 53 17.98 -21.16 20.47
CA TYR A 53 18.05 -19.90 19.77
C TYR A 53 16.85 -19.71 18.84
N VAL A 54 16.54 -20.67 17.98
CA VAL A 54 15.38 -20.64 17.07
C VAL A 54 14.07 -20.44 17.85
N ASN A 55 13.87 -21.14 18.96
CA ASN A 55 12.69 -20.98 19.82
C ASN A 55 12.58 -19.56 20.40
N LYS A 56 13.71 -18.96 20.80
CA LYS A 56 13.75 -17.57 21.27
C LYS A 56 13.30 -16.61 20.17
N GLU A 57 13.82 -16.80 18.95
CA GLU A 57 13.45 -15.94 17.79
C GLU A 57 11.99 -16.10 17.40
N ILE A 58 11.42 -17.29 17.43
CA ILE A 58 9.99 -17.53 17.24
C ILE A 58 9.16 -16.80 18.29
N LYS A 59 9.55 -16.86 19.56
CA LYS A 59 8.86 -16.14 20.64
C LYS A 59 8.91 -14.62 20.46
N ASN A 60 10.06 -14.11 20.01
CA ASN A 60 10.23 -12.69 19.69
C ASN A 60 9.29 -12.26 18.54
N ALA A 61 9.29 -13.02 17.44
CA ALA A 61 8.41 -12.74 16.31
C ALA A 61 6.92 -12.80 16.68
N LEU A 62 6.51 -13.77 17.49
CA LEU A 62 5.12 -13.84 18.00
C LEU A 62 4.76 -12.64 18.89
N LYS A 63 5.73 -12.12 19.66
CA LYS A 63 5.53 -10.89 20.44
C LYS A 63 5.36 -9.67 19.54
N GLU A 64 6.18 -9.55 18.49
CA GLU A 64 6.07 -8.50 17.50
C GLU A 64 4.72 -8.55 16.77
N VAL A 65 4.28 -9.73 16.34
CA VAL A 65 2.94 -9.92 15.73
C VAL A 65 1.83 -9.44 16.66
N LYS A 66 1.91 -9.73 17.97
CA LYS A 66 0.93 -9.21 18.94
C LYS A 66 0.96 -7.70 19.07
N GLN A 67 2.14 -7.10 19.05
CA GLN A 67 2.30 -5.63 19.09
C GLN A 67 1.71 -4.98 17.85
N ILE A 68 2.02 -5.51 16.66
CA ILE A 68 1.46 -5.03 15.40
C ILE A 68 -0.08 -5.14 15.42
N LYS A 69 -0.62 -6.25 15.90
CA LYS A 69 -2.09 -6.39 16.06
C LYS A 69 -2.69 -5.29 16.92
N THR A 70 -2.09 -5.01 18.08
CA THR A 70 -2.57 -3.93 18.97
C THR A 70 -2.50 -2.55 18.28
N GLN A 71 -1.44 -2.28 17.52
CA GLN A 71 -1.32 -1.04 16.75
C GLN A 71 -2.39 -0.92 15.67
N ILE A 72 -2.70 -2.01 14.98
CA ILE A 72 -3.78 -2.05 14.00
C ILE A 72 -5.14 -1.79 14.64
N GLU A 73 -5.41 -2.39 15.81
CA GLU A 73 -6.63 -2.15 16.58
C GLU A 73 -6.76 -0.67 16.99
N GLN A 74 -5.67 -0.04 17.46
CA GLN A 74 -5.63 1.39 17.76
C GLN A 74 -5.90 2.25 16.52
N THR A 75 -5.24 1.96 15.41
CA THR A 75 -5.45 2.67 14.14
C THR A 75 -6.89 2.56 13.66
N ASN A 76 -7.53 1.40 13.86
CA ASN A 76 -8.94 1.21 13.53
C ASN A 76 -9.89 2.07 14.40
N GLU A 77 -9.61 2.22 15.69
CA GLU A 77 -10.42 3.13 16.54
C GLU A 77 -10.24 4.59 16.13
N GLU A 78 -9.02 5.03 15.84
CA GLU A 78 -8.77 6.37 15.31
C GLU A 78 -9.46 6.60 13.96
N ARG A 79 -9.50 5.60 13.09
CA ARG A 79 -10.24 5.63 11.82
C ARG A 79 -11.74 5.84 12.04
N LYS A 80 -12.34 5.15 13.00
CA LYS A 80 -13.77 5.30 13.33
C LYS A 80 -14.11 6.73 13.77
N LEU A 81 -13.23 7.34 14.57
CA LEU A 81 -13.39 8.74 14.97
C LEU A 81 -13.29 9.70 13.78
N LEU A 82 -12.35 9.45 12.87
CA LEU A 82 -12.22 10.23 11.63
C LEU A 82 -13.45 10.07 10.73
N LEU A 83 -14.00 8.86 10.59
CA LEU A 83 -15.23 8.61 9.83
C LEU A 83 -16.40 9.40 10.39
N SER A 84 -16.60 9.41 11.71
CA SER A 84 -17.62 10.22 12.35
C SER A 84 -17.46 11.73 12.07
N SER A 85 -16.20 12.22 12.10
CA SER A 85 -15.89 13.63 11.77
C SER A 85 -16.11 13.94 10.29
N LEU A 86 -15.79 13.01 9.40
CA LEU A 86 -16.05 13.10 7.96
C LEU A 86 -17.56 13.14 7.67
N GLU A 87 -18.33 12.32 8.33
CA GLU A 87 -19.80 12.28 8.19
C GLU A 87 -20.43 13.60 8.63
N GLU A 88 -19.98 14.17 9.76
CA GLU A 88 -20.43 15.47 10.23
C GLU A 88 -20.02 16.60 9.26
N ALA A 89 -18.78 16.58 8.77
CA ALA A 89 -18.30 17.56 7.79
C ALA A 89 -19.03 17.44 6.45
N LYS A 90 -19.31 16.22 5.99
CA LYS A 90 -20.12 15.94 4.79
C LYS A 90 -21.49 16.56 4.90
N LYS A 91 -22.19 16.32 6.00
CA LYS A 91 -23.53 16.88 6.22
C LYS A 91 -23.52 18.40 6.18
N LYS A 92 -22.59 19.07 6.87
CA LYS A 92 -22.46 20.53 6.86
C LYS A 92 -22.16 21.07 5.47
N LYS A 93 -21.33 20.36 4.71
CA LYS A 93 -21.02 20.68 3.32
C LYS A 93 -22.24 20.54 2.43
N GLU A 94 -22.98 19.43 2.52
CA GLU A 94 -24.21 19.20 1.74
C GLU A 94 -25.27 20.24 2.04
N ASP A 95 -25.48 20.61 3.30
CA ASP A 95 -26.41 21.68 3.67
C ASP A 95 -26.01 23.00 3.02
N ALA A 96 -24.74 23.40 3.10
CA ALA A 96 -24.25 24.63 2.49
C ALA A 96 -24.32 24.61 0.94
N LEU A 97 -24.08 23.46 0.30
CA LEU A 97 -24.22 23.30 -1.15
C LEU A 97 -25.69 23.38 -1.59
N ASN A 98 -26.61 22.82 -0.82
CA ASN A 98 -28.05 22.92 -1.08
C ASN A 98 -28.52 24.36 -0.94
N ASP A 99 -28.13 25.09 0.10
CA ASP A 99 -28.40 26.53 0.27
C ASP A 99 -27.85 27.35 -0.89
N THR A 100 -26.66 27.00 -1.37
CA THR A 100 -26.03 27.62 -2.54
C THR A 100 -26.87 27.41 -3.80
N ARG A 101 -27.28 26.17 -4.06
CA ARG A 101 -28.12 25.82 -5.22
C ARG A 101 -29.48 26.49 -5.17
N ASP A 102 -30.10 26.55 -3.99
CA ASP A 102 -31.39 27.22 -3.81
C ASP A 102 -31.30 28.73 -4.06
N SER A 103 -30.24 29.36 -3.56
CA SER A 103 -29.97 30.78 -3.78
C SER A 103 -29.69 31.07 -5.26
N GLU A 104 -28.90 30.20 -5.91
CA GLU A 104 -28.63 30.28 -7.34
C GLU A 104 -29.93 30.17 -8.17
N ASN A 105 -30.79 29.19 -7.87
CA ASN A 105 -32.06 28.97 -8.57
C ASN A 105 -33.01 30.15 -8.40
N LYS A 106 -33.10 30.74 -7.20
CA LYS A 106 -33.89 31.94 -6.94
C LYS A 106 -33.37 33.13 -7.73
N LEU A 107 -32.06 33.34 -7.81
CA LEU A 107 -31.44 34.38 -8.61
C LEU A 107 -31.68 34.16 -10.11
N LYS A 108 -31.51 32.91 -10.60
CA LYS A 108 -31.81 32.56 -12.00
C LYS A 108 -33.27 32.83 -12.38
N ALA A 109 -34.18 32.52 -11.46
CA ALA A 109 -35.63 32.78 -11.67
C ALA A 109 -35.97 34.29 -11.70
N SER A 110 -35.18 35.13 -11.00
CA SER A 110 -35.41 36.60 -11.00
C SER A 110 -34.98 37.31 -12.27
N GLN A 111 -34.47 36.58 -13.25
CA GLN A 111 -34.01 36.99 -14.57
C GLN A 111 -33.45 38.42 -14.71
N GLY A 112 -32.14 38.52 -15.00
CA GLY A 112 -31.72 39.65 -15.79
C GLY A 112 -30.64 40.54 -15.19
N VAL A 113 -30.15 41.35 -16.08
CA VAL A 113 -29.26 42.45 -15.85
C VAL A 113 -29.94 43.47 -14.94
N CYS A 114 -29.32 43.77 -13.79
CA CYS A 114 -29.97 44.66 -12.80
C CYS A 114 -29.87 46.13 -13.15
N ASN A 115 -28.92 46.53 -13.99
CA ASN A 115 -28.76 47.92 -14.45
C ASN A 115 -28.01 47.99 -15.79
N GLU A 116 -28.03 49.19 -16.39
CA GLU A 116 -27.36 49.45 -17.67
C GLU A 116 -25.83 49.35 -17.57
N THR A 117 -25.24 49.62 -16.39
CA THR A 117 -23.81 49.53 -16.14
C THR A 117 -23.33 48.08 -16.34
N MET A 118 -24.07 47.10 -15.84
CA MET A 118 -23.74 45.66 -16.00
C MET A 118 -23.75 45.28 -17.50
N THR A 119 -24.68 45.81 -18.29
CA THR A 119 -24.74 45.57 -19.72
C THR A 119 -23.56 46.22 -20.43
N ALA A 120 -23.22 47.48 -20.08
CA ALA A 120 -22.07 48.18 -20.66
C ALA A 120 -20.75 47.44 -20.35
N LEU A 121 -20.53 47.05 -19.12
CA LEU A 121 -19.37 46.28 -18.74
C LEU A 121 -19.29 44.92 -19.48
N TRP A 122 -20.43 44.30 -19.74
CA TRP A 122 -20.46 43.04 -20.50
C TRP A 122 -20.05 43.27 -21.98
N GLU A 123 -20.52 44.30 -22.59
CA GLU A 123 -20.12 44.65 -23.96
C GLU A 123 -18.62 44.97 -24.07
N GLU A 124 -18.03 45.59 -23.05
CA GLU A 124 -16.58 45.82 -22.96
C GLU A 124 -15.79 44.55 -22.59
N CYS A 125 -16.36 43.61 -21.80
CA CYS A 125 -15.75 42.34 -21.42
C CYS A 125 -15.62 41.36 -22.62
N LYS A 126 -16.65 41.27 -23.49
CA LYS A 126 -16.71 40.33 -24.62
C LYS A 126 -15.48 40.34 -25.52
N PRO A 127 -14.95 41.49 -26.01
CA PRO A 127 -13.78 41.52 -26.88
C PRO A 127 -12.53 41.01 -26.21
N CYS A 128 -12.30 41.38 -24.95
CA CYS A 128 -11.15 40.90 -24.17
C CYS A 128 -11.25 39.40 -23.96
N LEU A 129 -12.41 38.89 -23.54
CA LEU A 129 -12.64 37.48 -23.29
C LEU A 129 -12.47 36.64 -24.56
N LYS A 130 -13.01 37.13 -25.70
CA LYS A 130 -12.80 36.51 -27.01
C LYS A 130 -11.33 36.43 -27.37
N GLN A 131 -10.59 37.52 -27.23
CA GLN A 131 -9.15 37.56 -27.57
C GLN A 131 -8.36 36.66 -26.70
N THR A 132 -8.60 36.64 -25.38
CA THR A 132 -7.89 35.84 -24.40
C THR A 132 -8.16 34.34 -24.60
N CYS A 133 -9.42 33.98 -24.83
CA CYS A 133 -9.80 32.61 -25.12
C CYS A 133 -9.19 32.09 -26.43
N MET A 134 -9.20 32.89 -27.48
CA MET A 134 -8.60 32.50 -28.75
C MET A 134 -7.09 32.37 -28.68
N LYS A 135 -6.40 33.23 -27.93
CA LYS A 135 -4.96 33.11 -27.67
C LYS A 135 -4.65 31.81 -26.90
N PHE A 136 -5.44 31.52 -25.87
CA PHE A 136 -5.32 30.27 -25.12
C PHE A 136 -5.54 29.06 -26.03
N TYR A 137 -6.66 29.04 -26.78
CA TYR A 137 -7.01 27.94 -27.66
C TYR A 137 -5.95 27.66 -28.72
N ALA A 138 -5.42 28.71 -29.37
CA ALA A 138 -4.35 28.57 -30.34
C ALA A 138 -3.07 28.01 -29.77
N ARG A 139 -2.73 28.39 -28.53
CA ARG A 139 -1.50 27.94 -27.86
C ARG A 139 -1.62 26.52 -27.35
N VAL A 140 -2.72 26.16 -26.70
CA VAL A 140 -2.87 24.92 -25.91
C VAL A 140 -3.62 23.84 -26.69
N CYS A 141 -4.70 24.19 -27.39
CA CYS A 141 -5.61 23.19 -27.97
C CYS A 141 -5.23 22.74 -29.40
N ARG A 142 -4.28 23.39 -30.04
CA ARG A 142 -3.58 23.00 -31.28
C ARG A 142 -4.43 22.60 -32.50
N SER A 143 -5.70 23.01 -32.61
CA SER A 143 -6.50 22.65 -33.79
C SER A 143 -7.60 23.68 -34.11
N GLY A 144 -7.80 24.01 -35.40
CA GLY A 144 -9.03 24.58 -35.95
C GLY A 144 -9.53 25.89 -35.35
N SER A 145 -8.69 26.89 -35.16
CA SER A 145 -9.04 28.14 -34.47
C SER A 145 -10.13 28.99 -35.15
N GLY A 146 -10.31 28.90 -36.47
CA GLY A 146 -11.28 29.73 -37.22
C GLY A 146 -12.73 29.43 -36.86
N LEU A 147 -13.10 28.17 -36.82
CA LEU A 147 -14.49 27.76 -36.50
C LEU A 147 -14.83 28.10 -35.03
N VAL A 148 -13.89 27.88 -34.11
CA VAL A 148 -14.04 28.17 -32.67
C VAL A 148 -14.26 29.66 -32.45
N GLY A 149 -13.56 30.53 -33.19
CA GLY A 149 -13.74 31.98 -33.08
C GLY A 149 -15.14 32.47 -33.42
N HIS A 150 -15.77 31.88 -34.44
CA HIS A 150 -17.15 32.20 -34.82
C HIS A 150 -18.16 31.65 -33.79
N GLN A 151 -18.00 30.40 -33.36
CA GLN A 151 -18.85 29.82 -32.34
C GLN A 151 -18.75 30.59 -31.00
N LEU A 152 -17.56 31.04 -30.64
CA LEU A 152 -17.35 31.86 -29.46
C LEU A 152 -18.06 33.20 -29.54
N GLU A 153 -18.00 33.86 -30.68
CA GLU A 153 -18.72 35.15 -30.91
C GLU A 153 -20.22 34.98 -30.74
N GLU A 154 -20.79 33.97 -31.39
CA GLU A 154 -22.20 33.62 -31.27
C GLU A 154 -22.58 33.30 -29.80
N PHE A 155 -21.79 32.50 -29.13
CA PHE A 155 -21.97 32.16 -27.72
C PHE A 155 -21.94 33.40 -26.81
N LEU A 156 -20.96 34.30 -26.96
CA LEU A 156 -20.84 35.51 -26.14
C LEU A 156 -22.01 36.49 -26.41
N ASN A 157 -22.52 36.52 -27.62
CA ASN A 157 -23.68 37.37 -27.95
C ASN A 157 -24.99 36.84 -27.34
N GLN A 158 -25.08 35.52 -27.16
CA GLN A 158 -26.23 34.89 -26.52
C GLN A 158 -26.08 34.79 -24.97
N SER A 159 -24.85 34.96 -24.44
CA SER A 159 -24.56 34.86 -23.02
C SER A 159 -24.94 36.16 -22.29
N SER A 160 -25.31 36.02 -21.02
CA SER A 160 -25.63 37.10 -20.09
C SER A 160 -24.48 37.37 -19.11
N PRO A 161 -24.26 38.65 -18.71
CA PRO A 161 -23.30 39.00 -17.64
C PRO A 161 -23.69 38.40 -16.28
N PHE A 162 -24.94 37.97 -16.16
CA PHE A 162 -25.49 37.39 -14.94
C PHE A 162 -24.68 36.20 -14.40
N TYR A 163 -24.13 35.35 -15.29
CA TYR A 163 -23.29 34.21 -14.89
C TYR A 163 -22.05 34.68 -14.11
N PHE A 164 -21.35 35.71 -14.55
CA PHE A 164 -20.23 36.29 -13.82
C PHE A 164 -20.69 36.94 -12.52
N TRP A 165 -21.76 37.70 -12.57
CA TRP A 165 -22.26 38.40 -11.41
C TRP A 165 -22.68 37.47 -10.26
N ILE A 166 -23.24 36.30 -10.54
CA ILE A 166 -23.55 35.28 -9.54
C ILE A 166 -22.34 34.45 -9.17
N ASN A 167 -21.19 34.63 -9.82
CA ASN A 167 -19.99 33.81 -9.59
C ASN A 167 -20.18 32.34 -9.94
N GLY A 168 -20.82 32.09 -11.12
CA GLY A 168 -21.25 30.73 -11.52
C GLY A 168 -20.15 29.73 -11.68
N ASP A 169 -18.94 30.13 -12.12
CA ASP A 169 -17.76 29.24 -12.20
C ASP A 169 -17.27 28.75 -10.85
N ARG A 170 -17.44 29.56 -9.80
CA ARG A 170 -17.13 29.17 -8.43
C ARG A 170 -18.13 28.11 -7.91
N ILE A 171 -19.42 28.28 -8.28
CA ILE A 171 -20.46 27.30 -7.96
C ILE A 171 -20.16 25.95 -8.64
N ASP A 172 -19.88 25.99 -9.95
CA ASP A 172 -19.59 24.80 -10.74
C ASP A 172 -18.36 24.08 -10.22
N SER A 173 -17.30 24.83 -9.86
CA SER A 173 -16.07 24.27 -9.25
C SER A 173 -16.33 23.57 -7.93
N LEU A 174 -17.19 24.15 -7.06
CA LEU A 174 -17.53 23.52 -5.78
C LEU A 174 -18.35 22.23 -5.96
N MET A 175 -19.28 22.21 -6.91
CA MET A 175 -20.09 21.02 -7.20
C MET A 175 -19.23 19.89 -7.79
N GLU A 176 -18.27 20.21 -8.66
CA GLU A 176 -17.35 19.22 -9.20
C GLU A 176 -16.42 18.67 -8.10
N ASN A 177 -15.87 19.56 -7.25
CA ASN A 177 -15.05 19.17 -6.12
C ASN A 177 -15.81 18.25 -5.15
N ASP A 178 -17.07 18.52 -4.86
CA ASP A 178 -17.94 17.67 -4.04
C ASP A 178 -18.07 16.26 -4.64
N ARG A 179 -18.27 16.16 -5.94
CA ARG A 179 -18.36 14.87 -6.63
C ARG A 179 -17.05 14.09 -6.57
N GLU A 180 -15.91 14.77 -6.78
CA GLU A 180 -14.59 14.14 -6.68
C GLU A 180 -14.27 13.67 -5.27
N GLN A 181 -14.57 14.49 -4.25
CA GLN A 181 -14.39 14.12 -2.83
C GLN A 181 -15.20 12.89 -2.46
N SER A 182 -16.45 12.81 -2.91
CA SER A 182 -17.31 11.65 -2.67
C SER A 182 -16.74 10.38 -3.31
N HIS A 183 -16.29 10.47 -4.56
CA HIS A 183 -15.65 9.34 -5.25
C HIS A 183 -14.37 8.86 -4.55
N VAL A 184 -13.51 9.80 -4.12
CA VAL A 184 -12.27 9.45 -3.39
C VAL A 184 -12.60 8.76 -2.07
N MET A 185 -13.60 9.26 -1.34
CA MET A 185 -14.04 8.65 -0.08
C MET A 185 -14.56 7.23 -0.28
N ASP A 186 -15.39 7.00 -1.29
CA ASP A 186 -15.93 5.68 -1.60
C ASP A 186 -14.83 4.67 -1.92
N VAL A 187 -13.82 5.06 -2.72
CA VAL A 187 -12.66 4.21 -3.05
C VAL A 187 -11.84 3.88 -1.80
N MET A 188 -11.62 4.86 -0.92
CA MET A 188 -10.86 4.64 0.31
C MET A 188 -11.60 3.74 1.30
N GLU A 189 -12.92 3.94 1.49
CA GLU A 189 -13.73 3.13 2.41
C GLU A 189 -13.85 1.69 1.93
N ASP A 190 -14.05 1.45 0.63
CA ASP A 190 -14.05 0.10 0.05
C ASP A 190 -12.69 -0.61 0.30
N SER A 191 -11.59 0.12 0.13
CA SER A 191 -10.24 -0.41 0.39
C SER A 191 -10.03 -0.79 1.86
N PHE A 192 -10.50 0.03 2.80
CA PHE A 192 -10.42 -0.27 4.23
C PHE A 192 -11.31 -1.44 4.63
N THR A 193 -12.51 -1.51 4.11
CA THR A 193 -13.46 -2.59 4.42
C THR A 193 -12.91 -3.94 3.99
N ARG A 194 -12.31 -4.00 2.81
CA ARG A 194 -11.64 -5.23 2.32
C ARG A 194 -10.41 -5.59 3.13
N ALA A 195 -9.59 -4.60 3.52
CA ALA A 195 -8.44 -4.83 4.39
C ALA A 195 -8.83 -5.39 5.74
N SER A 196 -9.87 -4.82 6.36
CA SER A 196 -10.39 -5.31 7.64
C SER A 196 -10.90 -6.73 7.55
N SER A 197 -11.59 -7.10 6.46
CA SER A 197 -12.10 -8.46 6.26
C SER A 197 -10.98 -9.50 6.12
N ILE A 198 -9.92 -9.17 5.36
CA ILE A 198 -8.72 -10.01 5.21
C ILE A 198 -8.04 -10.21 6.57
N MET A 199 -7.91 -9.14 7.35
CA MET A 199 -7.31 -9.19 8.67
C MET A 199 -8.13 -10.03 9.66
N ASP A 200 -9.45 -9.84 9.68
CA ASP A 200 -10.34 -10.62 10.53
C ASP A 200 -10.23 -12.11 10.20
N GLU A 201 -10.19 -12.47 8.92
CA GLU A 201 -10.01 -13.85 8.47
C GLU A 201 -8.66 -14.41 8.92
N LEU A 202 -7.57 -13.65 8.76
CA LEU A 202 -6.22 -14.07 9.18
C LEU A 202 -6.13 -14.28 10.69
N PHE A 203 -6.71 -13.39 11.50
CA PHE A 203 -6.61 -13.47 12.95
C PHE A 203 -7.62 -14.43 13.60
N GLN A 204 -8.79 -14.66 13.01
CA GLN A 204 -9.81 -15.53 13.60
C GLN A 204 -9.57 -17.03 13.34
N ASP A 205 -9.20 -17.40 12.11
CA ASP A 205 -9.22 -18.83 11.73
C ASP A 205 -7.89 -19.53 11.82
N ARG A 206 -6.76 -18.82 11.82
CA ARG A 206 -5.45 -19.47 11.61
C ARG A 206 -4.42 -19.27 12.69
N PHE A 207 -4.46 -18.18 13.45
CA PHE A 207 -3.46 -17.88 14.46
C PHE A 207 -3.74 -18.41 15.85
N PHE A 208 -5.01 -18.55 16.16
CA PHE A 208 -5.46 -19.07 17.45
C PHE A 208 -6.48 -20.17 17.21
N PRO A 209 -6.02 -21.42 16.88
CA PRO A 209 -6.95 -22.53 16.86
C PRO A 209 -7.65 -22.55 18.22
N ARG A 210 -8.97 -22.32 18.21
CA ARG A 210 -9.80 -22.44 19.40
C ARG A 210 -9.59 -23.85 19.93
N ARG A 211 -8.89 -23.98 21.06
CA ARG A 211 -9.00 -25.19 21.86
C ARG A 211 -10.48 -25.41 22.15
N PRO A 212 -11.03 -26.60 21.89
CA PRO A 212 -12.39 -26.90 22.28
C PRO A 212 -12.37 -27.17 23.79
N GLN A 213 -12.47 -26.16 24.61
CA GLN A 213 -12.95 -26.24 25.98
C GLN A 213 -13.09 -24.85 26.61
N ASP A 214 -14.37 -24.62 26.97
CA ASP A 214 -14.90 -23.80 28.05
C ASP A 214 -14.83 -22.28 27.98
N THR A 215 -16.07 -21.80 28.12
CA THR A 215 -16.57 -20.55 28.71
C THR A 215 -16.54 -19.29 27.83
N GLN A 216 -17.79 -18.97 27.48
CA GLN A 216 -18.40 -17.65 27.37
C GLN A 216 -17.44 -16.50 27.74
N TYR A 217 -16.79 -15.92 26.72
CA TYR A 217 -16.42 -14.52 26.74
C TYR A 217 -17.04 -13.85 25.52
N TYR A 218 -18.00 -12.99 25.79
CA TYR A 218 -18.61 -12.10 24.82
C TYR A 218 -17.50 -11.25 24.18
N SER A 219 -17.28 -11.47 22.88
CA SER A 219 -16.50 -10.54 22.06
C SER A 219 -17.37 -9.30 21.80
N PRO A 220 -16.90 -8.08 22.09
CA PRO A 220 -17.69 -6.87 21.86
C PRO A 220 -17.82 -6.48 20.38
N PHE A 221 -17.38 -7.33 19.47
CA PHE A 221 -17.34 -7.04 18.03
C PHE A 221 -18.53 -7.57 17.21
N SER A 222 -19.59 -8.09 17.85
CA SER A 222 -20.75 -8.65 17.13
C SER A 222 -21.92 -7.70 16.92
N SER A 223 -21.71 -6.39 16.86
CA SER A 223 -22.79 -5.41 16.66
C SER A 223 -22.57 -4.55 15.42
N PHE A 224 -22.40 -5.17 14.24
CA PHE A 224 -22.66 -4.47 12.99
C PHE A 224 -23.99 -4.94 12.40
N PRO A 225 -24.93 -4.02 12.09
CA PRO A 225 -26.15 -4.39 11.38
C PRO A 225 -25.75 -4.89 9.98
N ARG A 226 -26.10 -6.14 9.69
CA ARG A 226 -26.04 -6.72 8.35
C ARG A 226 -26.87 -5.86 7.40
N GLY A 227 -26.26 -4.86 6.80
CA GLY A 227 -26.76 -4.23 5.59
C GLY A 227 -26.65 -5.24 4.46
N SER A 228 -27.80 -5.71 4.02
CA SER A 228 -27.99 -6.63 2.91
C SER A 228 -27.40 -6.04 1.63
N LEU A 229 -26.22 -6.48 1.23
CA LEU A 229 -25.76 -6.32 -0.13
C LEU A 229 -26.16 -7.57 -0.90
N PHE A 230 -27.04 -7.36 -1.86
CA PHE A 230 -27.53 -8.37 -2.79
C PHE A 230 -26.39 -8.99 -3.59
N PHE A 231 -25.90 -10.13 -3.14
CA PHE A 231 -25.16 -11.05 -3.98
C PHE A 231 -26.13 -12.14 -4.49
N ASN A 232 -26.30 -12.16 -5.78
CA ASN A 232 -27.12 -13.14 -6.47
C ASN A 232 -26.46 -14.53 -6.39
N PRO A 233 -26.96 -15.50 -5.62
CA PRO A 233 -26.34 -16.81 -5.49
C PRO A 233 -26.93 -17.76 -6.51
N LYS A 234 -26.38 -17.80 -7.72
CA LYS A 234 -26.54 -18.93 -8.62
C LYS A 234 -25.22 -19.67 -8.83
N SER A 235 -24.70 -20.27 -7.76
CA SER A 235 -23.91 -21.49 -7.91
C SER A 235 -24.25 -22.42 -6.75
N ARG A 236 -24.88 -23.51 -7.08
CA ARG A 236 -25.13 -24.64 -6.16
C ARG A 236 -23.77 -25.30 -5.91
N PHE A 237 -23.12 -24.97 -4.82
CA PHE A 237 -22.04 -25.79 -4.32
C PHE A 237 -22.60 -27.03 -3.65
N ALA A 238 -22.37 -28.16 -4.29
CA ALA A 238 -22.62 -29.48 -3.73
C ALA A 238 -21.82 -29.60 -2.41
N ARG A 239 -22.50 -30.03 -1.35
CA ARG A 239 -21.88 -30.47 -0.11
C ARG A 239 -21.07 -31.74 -0.40
N ASN A 240 -19.85 -31.59 -0.85
CA ASN A 240 -18.85 -32.62 -0.72
C ASN A 240 -18.19 -32.41 0.63
N VAL A 241 -18.39 -33.38 1.52
CA VAL A 241 -17.57 -33.57 2.70
C VAL A 241 -16.17 -33.90 2.18
N MET A 242 -15.35 -32.89 2.00
CA MET A 242 -13.94 -33.06 1.70
C MET A 242 -13.23 -33.50 2.96
N PRO A 243 -12.43 -34.58 2.93
CA PRO A 243 -11.43 -34.82 3.97
C PRO A 243 -10.51 -33.62 4.02
N PHE A 244 -10.11 -33.20 5.22
CA PHE A 244 -9.25 -32.06 5.48
C PHE A 244 -8.16 -31.98 4.41
N PRO A 245 -8.15 -30.94 3.56
CA PRO A 245 -7.02 -30.74 2.68
C PRO A 245 -5.82 -30.45 3.56
N LEU A 246 -4.75 -31.20 3.39
CA LEU A 246 -3.43 -30.76 3.83
C LEU A 246 -3.30 -29.28 3.50
N LEU A 247 -3.05 -28.47 4.53
CA LEU A 247 -2.83 -27.03 4.40
C LEU A 247 -1.67 -26.85 3.43
N GLU A 248 -1.98 -26.57 2.15
CA GLU A 248 -1.00 -26.01 1.25
C GLU A 248 -0.42 -24.77 1.92
N PRO A 249 0.89 -24.54 1.86
CA PRO A 249 1.48 -23.32 2.37
C PRO A 249 0.83 -22.16 1.64
N LEU A 250 -0.03 -21.42 2.34
CA LEU A 250 -0.66 -20.23 1.79
C LEU A 250 0.45 -19.24 1.49
N ASN A 251 0.55 -18.89 0.24
CA ASN A 251 1.37 -17.79 -0.20
C ASN A 251 0.71 -16.50 0.32
N PHE A 252 1.17 -16.00 1.49
CA PHE A 252 0.68 -14.77 2.09
C PHE A 252 0.83 -13.57 1.17
N HIS A 253 1.78 -13.62 0.25
CA HIS A 253 1.95 -12.61 -0.79
C HIS A 253 0.68 -12.46 -1.64
N ASP A 254 0.07 -13.56 -2.06
CA ASP A 254 -1.12 -13.56 -2.90
C ASP A 254 -2.36 -13.03 -2.13
N VAL A 255 -2.41 -13.22 -0.81
CA VAL A 255 -3.49 -12.70 0.03
C VAL A 255 -3.39 -11.18 0.20
N PHE A 256 -2.17 -10.63 0.35
CA PHE A 256 -1.96 -9.20 0.59
C PHE A 256 -1.78 -8.37 -0.69
N GLN A 257 -1.40 -8.98 -1.81
CA GLN A 257 -1.17 -8.25 -3.06
C GLN A 257 -2.41 -7.46 -3.54
N PRO A 258 -3.62 -8.03 -3.55
CA PRO A 258 -4.83 -7.28 -3.91
C PRO A 258 -5.07 -6.08 -3.00
N PHE A 259 -4.72 -6.20 -1.71
CA PHE A 259 -4.83 -5.10 -0.77
C PHE A 259 -3.83 -3.98 -1.07
N TYR A 260 -2.57 -4.29 -1.35
CA TYR A 260 -1.57 -3.28 -1.74
C TYR A 260 -1.94 -2.57 -3.04
N ASP A 261 -2.53 -3.28 -4.00
CA ASP A 261 -3.01 -2.69 -5.25
C ASP A 261 -4.18 -1.75 -5.02
N MET A 262 -5.12 -2.08 -4.14
CA MET A 262 -6.22 -1.19 -3.72
C MET A 262 -5.71 0.08 -3.03
N ILE A 263 -4.75 -0.05 -2.10
CA ILE A 263 -4.15 1.12 -1.43
C ILE A 263 -3.47 2.03 -2.44
N ARG A 264 -2.74 1.46 -3.40
CA ARG A 264 -2.13 2.22 -4.48
C ARG A 264 -3.17 2.96 -5.32
N GLN A 265 -4.28 2.32 -5.64
CA GLN A 265 -5.39 2.93 -6.36
C GLN A 265 -6.04 4.07 -5.57
N ALA A 266 -6.31 3.87 -4.27
CA ALA A 266 -6.85 4.90 -3.40
C ALA A 266 -5.89 6.10 -3.25
N GLN A 267 -4.59 5.84 -3.15
CA GLN A 267 -3.56 6.88 -3.13
C GLN A 267 -3.53 7.66 -4.43
N GLN A 268 -3.56 6.99 -5.58
CA GLN A 268 -3.62 7.65 -6.89
C GLN A 268 -4.88 8.52 -7.07
N ALA A 269 -6.03 8.04 -6.59
CA ALA A 269 -7.27 8.80 -6.61
C ALA A 269 -7.17 10.07 -5.75
N MET A 270 -6.60 9.97 -4.55
CA MET A 270 -6.39 11.12 -3.67
C MET A 270 -5.37 12.10 -4.22
N ASP A 271 -4.23 11.61 -4.73
CA ASP A 271 -3.21 12.46 -5.34
C ASP A 271 -3.76 13.20 -6.56
N ALA A 272 -4.57 12.54 -7.38
CA ALA A 272 -5.26 13.16 -8.50
C ALA A 272 -6.26 14.22 -8.05
N HIS A 273 -7.01 13.97 -6.97
CA HIS A 273 -7.92 14.94 -6.36
C HIS A 273 -7.16 16.16 -5.83
N LEU A 274 -6.11 15.96 -5.03
CA LEU A 274 -5.29 17.03 -4.46
C LEU A 274 -4.61 17.91 -5.52
N GLN A 275 -4.18 17.30 -6.64
CA GLN A 275 -3.61 18.03 -7.76
C GLN A 275 -4.64 18.88 -8.53
N ARG A 276 -5.93 18.49 -8.46
CA ARG A 276 -7.02 19.20 -9.14
C ARG A 276 -7.67 20.27 -8.28
N THR A 277 -7.55 20.23 -6.95
CA THR A 277 -8.16 21.21 -6.05
C THR A 277 -7.25 22.43 -5.86
N PRO A 278 -7.38 23.48 -6.65
CA PRO A 278 -6.70 24.73 -6.41
C PRO A 278 -7.55 25.56 -5.46
N TYR A 279 -7.38 25.38 -4.14
CA TYR A 279 -7.84 26.40 -3.18
C TYR A 279 -7.02 27.69 -3.23
N HIS A 280 -6.04 27.74 -4.11
CA HIS A 280 -5.39 28.95 -4.57
C HIS A 280 -5.70 29.10 -6.03
N PHE A 281 -6.54 30.06 -6.36
CA PHE A 281 -6.50 30.72 -7.63
C PHE A 281 -5.35 31.74 -7.64
N PRO A 282 -4.12 31.36 -7.98
CA PRO A 282 -3.27 32.22 -8.75
C PRO A 282 -3.59 31.89 -10.20
N VAL A 283 -4.07 32.88 -10.90
CA VAL A 283 -4.48 32.91 -12.29
C VAL A 283 -3.39 32.48 -13.32
N THR A 284 -2.36 31.73 -12.93
CA THR A 284 -1.16 31.57 -13.77
C THR A 284 -0.69 30.15 -14.07
N GLU A 285 -1.27 29.10 -13.52
CA GLU A 285 -0.84 27.76 -13.91
C GLU A 285 -2.02 26.84 -14.29
N PHE A 286 -2.36 26.86 -15.56
CA PHE A 286 -3.12 25.79 -16.18
C PHE A 286 -2.24 24.54 -16.22
N THR A 287 -2.60 23.53 -15.45
CA THR A 287 -1.95 22.22 -15.52
C THR A 287 -2.43 21.47 -16.77
N GLU A 288 -1.59 20.66 -17.37
CA GLU A 288 -1.82 19.95 -18.65
C GLU A 288 -3.15 19.17 -18.72
N ASN A 289 -3.64 18.66 -17.59
CA ASN A 289 -4.92 17.97 -17.51
C ASN A 289 -6.13 18.93 -17.52
N ASN A 290 -6.00 20.09 -16.87
CA ASN A 290 -7.04 21.12 -16.85
C ASN A 290 -7.18 21.74 -18.25
N ASP A 291 -6.08 21.96 -18.95
CA ASP A 291 -6.04 22.47 -20.31
C ASP A 291 -6.82 21.59 -21.30
N ARG A 292 -6.71 20.26 -21.20
CA ARG A 292 -7.46 19.32 -22.07
C ARG A 292 -8.97 19.41 -21.84
N THR A 293 -9.39 19.55 -20.59
CA THR A 293 -10.81 19.69 -20.23
C THR A 293 -11.36 21.03 -20.75
N VAL A 294 -10.64 22.13 -20.53
CA VAL A 294 -10.99 23.46 -21.03
C VAL A 294 -11.04 23.46 -22.55
N CYS A 295 -10.08 22.84 -23.24
CA CYS A 295 -10.08 22.69 -24.70
C CYS A 295 -11.32 21.95 -25.21
N LYS A 296 -11.75 20.91 -24.51
CA LYS A 296 -12.94 20.12 -24.84
C LYS A 296 -14.21 20.97 -24.66
N GLU A 297 -14.32 21.69 -23.54
CA GLU A 297 -15.44 22.60 -23.27
C GLU A 297 -15.56 23.72 -24.32
N ILE A 298 -14.44 24.38 -24.67
CA ILE A 298 -14.41 25.43 -25.71
C ILE A 298 -14.87 24.87 -27.05
N ARG A 299 -14.43 23.69 -27.42
CA ARG A 299 -14.79 23.06 -28.70
C ARG A 299 -16.25 22.64 -28.75
N HIS A 300 -16.82 22.25 -27.60
CA HIS A 300 -18.19 21.74 -27.57
C HIS A 300 -19.25 22.84 -27.50
N ASN A 301 -19.07 23.83 -26.62
CA ASN A 301 -20.08 24.87 -26.37
C ASN A 301 -19.52 26.24 -25.98
N SER A 302 -18.24 26.46 -26.13
CA SER A 302 -17.50 27.69 -25.79
C SER A 302 -17.53 28.12 -24.31
N THR A 303 -18.13 27.30 -23.40
CA THR A 303 -18.25 27.65 -21.97
C THR A 303 -16.91 27.74 -21.27
N GLY A 304 -15.90 26.94 -21.70
CA GLY A 304 -14.54 26.99 -21.14
C GLY A 304 -13.90 28.39 -21.25
N CYS A 305 -14.35 29.25 -22.19
CA CYS A 305 -13.86 30.60 -22.31
C CYS A 305 -14.26 31.49 -21.13
N LEU A 306 -15.42 31.25 -20.51
CA LEU A 306 -15.89 32.01 -19.36
C LEU A 306 -14.96 31.93 -18.15
N ARG A 307 -14.17 30.85 -18.06
CA ARG A 307 -13.14 30.67 -17.02
C ARG A 307 -11.98 31.65 -17.12
N MET A 308 -11.82 32.32 -18.27
CA MET A 308 -10.75 33.28 -18.51
C MET A 308 -11.12 34.72 -18.12
N LYS A 309 -12.27 34.94 -17.46
CA LYS A 309 -12.75 36.26 -17.03
C LYS A 309 -11.72 37.00 -16.19
N ASP A 310 -10.96 36.28 -15.35
CA ASP A 310 -9.98 36.89 -14.46
C ASP A 310 -8.81 37.57 -15.19
N GLN A 311 -8.61 37.24 -16.48
CA GLN A 311 -7.63 37.88 -17.35
C GLN A 311 -8.17 39.18 -18.02
N CYS A 312 -9.44 39.52 -17.77
CA CYS A 312 -10.12 40.68 -18.34
C CYS A 312 -10.71 41.54 -17.23
N GLU A 313 -10.12 42.72 -17.01
CA GLU A 313 -10.50 43.65 -15.94
C GLU A 313 -12.00 43.99 -15.99
N LYS A 314 -12.53 44.30 -17.17
CA LYS A 314 -13.96 44.61 -17.34
C LYS A 314 -14.89 43.45 -17.02
N CYS A 315 -14.44 42.21 -17.17
CA CYS A 315 -15.19 41.05 -16.75
C CYS A 315 -15.21 40.90 -15.22
N GLN A 316 -14.13 41.32 -14.56
CA GLN A 316 -14.05 41.30 -13.08
C GLN A 316 -14.92 42.42 -12.48
N GLU A 317 -14.96 43.60 -13.10
CA GLU A 317 -15.82 44.70 -12.63
C GLU A 317 -17.31 44.32 -12.61
N ILE A 318 -17.76 43.37 -13.44
CA ILE A 318 -19.14 42.86 -13.40
C ILE A 318 -19.47 42.25 -12.04
N LEU A 319 -18.49 41.62 -11.37
CA LEU A 319 -18.67 41.04 -10.02
C LEU A 319 -19.00 42.13 -8.98
N GLU A 320 -18.52 43.33 -9.14
CA GLU A 320 -18.66 44.44 -8.20
C GLU A 320 -19.90 45.30 -8.45
N VAL A 321 -20.66 45.02 -9.52
CA VAL A 321 -21.87 45.81 -9.84
C VAL A 321 -22.87 45.76 -8.69
N ASP A 322 -23.24 46.94 -8.21
CA ASP A 322 -24.28 47.12 -7.20
C ASP A 322 -25.66 47.26 -7.83
N CYS A 323 -26.52 46.29 -7.53
CA CYS A 323 -27.91 46.24 -8.00
C CYS A 323 -28.92 46.79 -6.97
N SER A 324 -28.47 47.33 -5.83
CA SER A 324 -29.34 47.71 -4.71
C SER A 324 -30.40 48.76 -5.09
N ALA A 325 -30.03 49.68 -5.97
CA ALA A 325 -30.94 50.74 -6.41
C ALA A 325 -32.04 50.24 -7.37
N SER A 326 -31.73 49.26 -8.23
CA SER A 326 -32.66 48.75 -9.25
C SER A 326 -33.37 47.44 -8.84
N SER A 327 -32.73 46.60 -8.01
CA SER A 327 -33.26 45.32 -7.57
C SER A 327 -32.73 44.95 -6.20
N PRO A 328 -33.30 45.48 -5.11
CA PRO A 328 -32.83 45.18 -3.75
C PRO A 328 -32.97 43.68 -3.40
N THR A 329 -33.98 43.00 -3.95
CA THR A 329 -34.16 41.57 -3.76
C THR A 329 -33.04 40.75 -4.38
N GLN A 330 -32.57 41.09 -5.57
CA GLN A 330 -31.44 40.42 -6.22
C GLN A 330 -30.15 40.65 -5.42
N THR A 331 -29.92 41.84 -4.90
CA THR A 331 -28.76 42.14 -4.06
C THR A 331 -28.76 41.28 -2.78
N LEU A 332 -29.93 41.15 -2.11
CA LEU A 332 -30.06 40.32 -0.92
C LEU A 332 -29.82 38.85 -1.24
N LEU A 333 -30.41 38.33 -2.31
CA LEU A 333 -30.21 36.93 -2.73
C LEU A 333 -28.75 36.67 -3.11
N ARG A 334 -28.06 37.64 -3.76
CA ARG A 334 -26.64 37.54 -4.07
C ARG A 334 -25.77 37.49 -2.79
N GLN A 335 -26.09 38.31 -1.78
CA GLN A 335 -25.40 38.25 -0.49
C GLN A 335 -25.60 36.89 0.20
N GLN A 336 -26.82 36.34 0.17
CA GLN A 336 -27.10 35.01 0.66
C GLN A 336 -26.30 33.94 -0.08
N LEU A 337 -26.25 34.00 -1.41
CA LEU A 337 -25.45 33.14 -2.26
C LEU A 337 -23.96 33.21 -1.89
N ASN A 338 -23.42 34.44 -1.76
CA ASN A 338 -22.00 34.57 -1.36
C ASN A 338 -21.70 33.99 0.02
N THR A 339 -22.62 34.14 0.97
CA THR A 339 -22.47 33.56 2.30
C THR A 339 -22.48 32.02 2.26
N SER A 340 -23.44 31.45 1.52
CA SER A 340 -23.53 29.99 1.36
C SER A 340 -22.32 29.42 0.61
N LEU A 341 -21.81 30.12 -0.41
CA LEU A 341 -20.56 29.77 -1.12
C LEU A 341 -19.35 29.75 -0.19
N GLN A 342 -19.20 30.79 0.66
CA GLN A 342 -18.10 30.83 1.64
C GLN A 342 -18.19 29.69 2.63
N LEU A 343 -19.39 29.35 3.09
CA LEU A 343 -19.61 28.21 3.99
C LEU A 343 -19.31 26.88 3.29
N ALA A 344 -19.78 26.71 2.06
CA ALA A 344 -19.51 25.51 1.26
C ALA A 344 -18.01 25.30 1.02
N GLU A 345 -17.28 26.37 0.67
CA GLU A 345 -15.81 26.31 0.54
C GLU A 345 -15.11 25.95 1.84
N LYS A 346 -15.55 26.56 2.95
CA LYS A 346 -14.99 26.29 4.26
C LYS A 346 -15.15 24.81 4.64
N PHE A 347 -16.36 24.27 4.45
CA PHE A 347 -16.64 22.88 4.76
C PHE A 347 -16.00 21.91 3.77
N SER A 348 -15.88 22.29 2.52
CA SER A 348 -15.14 21.52 1.51
C SER A 348 -13.66 21.40 1.87
N ARG A 349 -13.02 22.49 2.30
CA ARG A 349 -11.62 22.47 2.79
C ARG A 349 -11.46 21.62 4.05
N LEU A 350 -12.41 21.72 5.00
CA LEU A 350 -12.38 20.90 6.19
C LEU A 350 -12.49 19.42 5.84
N TYR A 351 -13.37 19.10 4.90
CA TYR A 351 -13.53 17.73 4.41
C TYR A 351 -12.26 17.19 3.75
N ASP A 352 -11.57 17.99 2.92
CA ASP A 352 -10.28 17.62 2.33
C ASP A 352 -9.20 17.34 3.38
N GLN A 353 -9.12 18.17 4.42
CA GLN A 353 -8.18 17.93 5.53
C GLN A 353 -8.45 16.62 6.26
N LEU A 354 -9.74 16.30 6.46
CA LEU A 354 -10.13 15.02 7.07
C LEU A 354 -9.86 13.84 6.14
N LEU A 355 -10.08 14.00 4.83
CA LEU A 355 -9.72 12.99 3.82
C LEU A 355 -8.23 12.70 3.81
N GLN A 356 -7.38 13.72 3.89
CA GLN A 356 -5.93 13.55 3.98
C GLN A 356 -5.53 12.79 5.24
N SER A 357 -6.15 13.14 6.39
CA SER A 357 -5.92 12.42 7.65
C SER A 357 -6.35 10.95 7.56
N TYR A 358 -7.47 10.69 6.89
CA TYR A 358 -7.97 9.34 6.65
C TYR A 358 -7.03 8.54 5.73
N GLN A 359 -6.54 9.15 4.66
CA GLN A 359 -5.53 8.56 3.77
C GLN A 359 -4.26 8.20 4.53
N GLN A 360 -3.77 9.08 5.40
CA GLN A 360 -2.59 8.81 6.22
C GLN A 360 -2.80 7.58 7.10
N LYS A 361 -3.96 7.45 7.75
CA LYS A 361 -4.28 6.24 8.53
C LYS A 361 -4.35 4.98 7.69
N MET A 362 -4.80 5.08 6.46
CA MET A 362 -4.78 3.97 5.51
C MET A 362 -3.34 3.54 5.17
N LEU A 363 -2.44 4.49 4.94
CA LEU A 363 -1.02 4.22 4.68
C LEU A 363 -0.32 3.62 5.90
N ASP A 364 -0.60 4.13 7.10
CA ASP A 364 -0.09 3.59 8.35
C ASP A 364 -0.52 2.12 8.52
N THR A 365 -1.80 1.83 8.29
CA THR A 365 -2.34 0.46 8.32
C THR A 365 -1.65 -0.44 7.29
N SER A 366 -1.43 0.05 6.08
CA SER A 366 -0.70 -0.68 5.02
C SER A 366 0.72 -1.04 5.46
N THR A 367 1.41 -0.11 6.09
CA THR A 367 2.77 -0.33 6.60
C THR A 367 2.78 -1.41 7.70
N LEU A 368 1.82 -1.35 8.62
CA LEU A 368 1.67 -2.36 9.67
C LEU A 368 1.35 -3.75 9.10
N LEU A 369 0.50 -3.82 8.08
CA LEU A 369 0.19 -5.07 7.39
C LEU A 369 1.39 -5.64 6.64
N LYS A 370 2.21 -4.79 6.04
CA LYS A 370 3.46 -5.23 5.41
C LYS A 370 4.41 -5.84 6.45
N GLN A 371 4.61 -5.16 7.58
CA GLN A 371 5.41 -5.69 8.69
C GLN A 371 4.84 -7.00 9.23
N LEU A 372 3.52 -7.08 9.38
CA LEU A 372 2.84 -8.31 9.78
C LEU A 372 3.12 -9.45 8.80
N ASN A 373 2.98 -9.21 7.50
CA ASN A 373 3.24 -10.20 6.46
C ASN A 373 4.70 -10.69 6.51
N GLU A 374 5.66 -9.78 6.61
CA GLU A 374 7.08 -10.11 6.70
C GLU A 374 7.40 -10.99 7.92
N GLN A 375 6.87 -10.65 9.08
CA GLN A 375 7.10 -11.43 10.31
C GLN A 375 6.32 -12.73 10.33
N PHE A 376 5.14 -12.73 9.73
CA PHE A 376 4.22 -13.85 9.84
C PHE A 376 4.49 -14.98 8.86
N THR A 377 4.90 -14.67 7.64
CA THR A 377 5.08 -15.68 6.57
C THR A 377 6.00 -16.81 7.03
N TRP A 378 7.18 -16.50 7.55
CA TRP A 378 8.12 -17.51 8.01
C TRP A 378 7.69 -18.23 9.30
N VAL A 379 7.04 -17.50 10.24
CA VAL A 379 6.56 -18.10 11.50
C VAL A 379 5.40 -19.08 11.25
N SER A 380 4.48 -18.75 10.34
CA SER A 380 3.35 -19.64 10.01
C SER A 380 3.80 -20.90 9.29
N GLN A 381 4.78 -20.80 8.40
CA GLN A 381 5.39 -21.97 7.77
C GLN A 381 6.03 -22.90 8.81
N LEU A 382 6.71 -22.32 9.81
CA LEU A 382 7.28 -23.09 10.91
C LEU A 382 6.22 -23.74 11.80
N ALA A 383 5.12 -23.03 12.10
CA ALA A 383 4.03 -23.57 12.92
C ALA A 383 3.37 -24.80 12.27
N ASN A 384 3.27 -24.83 10.94
CA ASN A 384 2.76 -25.99 10.20
C ASN A 384 3.75 -27.19 10.25
N LEU A 385 5.03 -26.93 10.41
CA LEU A 385 6.06 -27.96 10.47
C LEU A 385 6.25 -28.56 11.86
N THR A 386 5.78 -27.88 12.94
CA THR A 386 5.89 -28.36 14.32
C THR A 386 4.90 -29.46 14.71
N GLN A 387 4.02 -29.89 13.83
CA GLN A 387 3.08 -31.00 14.08
C GLN A 387 3.73 -32.40 14.02
N SER A 388 5.00 -32.49 13.64
CA SER A 388 5.75 -33.76 13.73
C SER A 388 6.53 -33.85 15.03
N ASP A 389 6.59 -35.04 15.60
CA ASP A 389 7.28 -35.38 16.86
C ASP A 389 8.81 -35.15 16.87
N ASP A 390 9.34 -34.36 15.92
CA ASP A 390 10.76 -34.05 15.84
C ASP A 390 11.20 -33.14 16.99
N GLN A 391 12.02 -33.65 17.82
CA GLN A 391 12.51 -33.12 19.11
C GLN A 391 13.32 -31.81 18.95
N TYR A 392 13.74 -31.42 17.75
CA TYR A 392 14.62 -30.29 17.50
C TYR A 392 14.01 -29.29 16.47
N TYR A 393 14.03 -28.02 16.84
CA TYR A 393 13.71 -26.93 15.90
C TYR A 393 14.82 -26.72 14.85
N LEU A 394 16.06 -26.98 15.22
CA LEU A 394 17.23 -26.99 14.37
C LEU A 394 18.01 -28.24 14.59
N GLN A 395 18.24 -29.02 13.54
CA GLN A 395 19.05 -30.24 13.55
C GLN A 395 20.34 -30.00 12.76
N VAL A 396 21.48 -30.32 13.39
CA VAL A 396 22.80 -30.24 12.75
C VAL A 396 23.15 -31.63 12.18
N PHE A 397 23.50 -31.67 10.89
CA PHE A 397 23.86 -32.89 10.21
C PHE A 397 25.37 -33.03 10.03
N THR A 398 26.03 -31.97 9.59
CA THR A 398 27.50 -31.98 9.39
C THR A 398 28.09 -30.64 9.72
N VAL A 399 29.31 -30.69 10.24
CA VAL A 399 30.12 -29.51 10.51
C VAL A 399 31.50 -29.75 9.92
N ASN A 400 31.89 -28.96 8.95
CA ASN A 400 33.17 -29.08 8.27
C ASN A 400 33.96 -27.78 8.43
N SER A 401 35.21 -27.89 8.89
CA SER A 401 36.16 -26.80 9.02
C SER A 401 37.34 -27.01 8.07
N HIS A 402 38.21 -26.02 7.93
CA HIS A 402 39.44 -26.13 7.10
C HIS A 402 40.33 -27.35 7.52
N SER A 403 40.33 -27.71 8.80
CA SER A 403 41.06 -28.88 9.31
C SER A 403 40.49 -30.19 8.83
N SER A 404 39.20 -30.26 8.54
CA SER A 404 38.52 -31.46 8.02
C SER A 404 38.34 -31.45 6.50
N ASP A 405 38.33 -30.30 5.87
CA ASP A 405 38.15 -30.12 4.42
C ASP A 405 39.01 -28.94 3.93
N PRO A 406 40.15 -29.21 3.26
CA PRO A 406 41.05 -28.15 2.76
C PRO A 406 40.42 -27.23 1.68
N SER A 407 39.30 -27.63 1.10
CA SER A 407 38.56 -26.77 0.14
C SER A 407 37.86 -25.60 0.83
N ILE A 408 37.70 -25.61 2.13
CA ILE A 408 37.10 -24.55 2.93
C ILE A 408 38.22 -23.55 3.32
N PRO A 409 38.07 -22.26 3.05
CA PRO A 409 39.04 -21.25 3.44
C PRO A 409 39.31 -21.26 4.95
N SER A 410 40.56 -21.01 5.35
CA SER A 410 40.94 -20.95 6.77
C SER A 410 40.08 -19.89 7.51
N GLY A 411 39.63 -20.27 8.70
CA GLY A 411 38.75 -19.42 9.53
C GLY A 411 37.27 -19.47 9.19
N LEU A 412 36.86 -20.29 8.21
CA LEU A 412 35.47 -20.55 7.92
C LEU A 412 35.05 -21.95 8.33
N THR A 413 33.82 -22.07 8.84
CA THR A 413 33.17 -23.36 9.16
C THR A 413 31.88 -23.46 8.36
N LYS A 414 31.74 -24.58 7.64
CA LYS A 414 30.54 -24.90 6.84
C LYS A 414 29.71 -25.90 7.64
N VAL A 415 28.44 -25.55 7.88
CA VAL A 415 27.50 -26.36 8.65
C VAL A 415 26.28 -26.65 7.81
N VAL A 416 25.88 -27.93 7.78
CA VAL A 416 24.62 -28.34 7.17
C VAL A 416 23.60 -28.53 8.29
N VAL A 417 22.54 -27.73 8.24
CA VAL A 417 21.47 -27.78 9.24
C VAL A 417 20.12 -27.95 8.56
N LYS A 418 19.17 -28.46 9.30
CA LYS A 418 17.77 -28.57 8.92
C LYS A 418 16.93 -27.79 9.94
N LEU A 419 16.13 -26.87 9.46
CA LEU A 419 15.14 -26.16 10.28
C LEU A 419 13.80 -26.88 10.14
N PHE A 420 13.29 -27.45 11.22
CA PHE A 420 12.05 -28.25 11.23
C PHE A 420 12.10 -29.35 10.15
N ASN A 421 11.04 -29.49 9.37
CA ASN A 421 10.97 -30.42 8.25
C ASN A 421 11.40 -29.81 6.89
N SER A 422 12.07 -28.64 6.90
CA SER A 422 12.58 -28.03 5.65
C SER A 422 13.68 -28.87 5.01
N PHE A 423 14.03 -28.55 3.76
CA PHE A 423 15.24 -29.10 3.14
C PHE A 423 16.50 -28.65 3.89
N PRO A 424 17.56 -29.47 3.90
CA PRO A 424 18.83 -29.09 4.52
C PRO A 424 19.38 -27.77 3.95
N ILE A 425 19.84 -26.90 4.84
CA ILE A 425 20.41 -25.60 4.52
C ILE A 425 21.89 -25.62 4.85
N THR A 426 22.73 -25.19 3.91
CA THR A 426 24.15 -25.07 4.14
C THR A 426 24.49 -23.64 4.55
N VAL A 427 25.07 -23.46 5.73
CA VAL A 427 25.50 -22.17 6.29
C VAL A 427 27.03 -22.14 6.42
N THR A 428 27.62 -21.00 6.11
CA THR A 428 29.05 -20.79 6.35
C THR A 428 29.22 -19.66 7.36
N VAL A 429 29.89 -19.94 8.47
CA VAL A 429 30.17 -18.98 9.54
C VAL A 429 31.67 -18.70 9.66
N PRO A 430 32.10 -17.45 9.89
CA PRO A 430 33.50 -17.09 10.06
C PRO A 430 33.95 -17.30 11.53
N GLN A 431 33.72 -18.51 12.03
CA GLN A 431 34.03 -18.88 13.42
C GLN A 431 34.43 -20.34 13.51
N GLU A 432 35.22 -20.64 14.50
CA GLU A 432 35.56 -22.03 14.89
C GLU A 432 34.44 -22.63 15.75
N VAL A 433 34.28 -23.93 15.68
CA VAL A 433 33.27 -24.71 16.42
C VAL A 433 33.33 -24.48 17.92
N SER A 434 34.52 -24.17 18.45
CA SER A 434 34.78 -23.91 19.88
C SER A 434 34.31 -22.50 20.35
N SER A 435 33.85 -21.63 19.43
CA SER A 435 33.40 -20.28 19.80
C SER A 435 32.10 -20.35 20.61
N PRO A 436 31.98 -19.58 21.70
CA PRO A 436 30.79 -19.62 22.58
C PRO A 436 29.48 -19.24 21.86
N ASN A 437 29.54 -18.47 20.78
CA ASN A 437 28.36 -18.02 20.01
C ASN A 437 28.23 -18.74 18.65
N PHE A 438 28.93 -19.86 18.47
CA PHE A 438 28.98 -20.56 17.18
C PHE A 438 27.57 -20.98 16.72
N MET A 439 26.85 -21.71 17.57
CA MET A 439 25.51 -22.19 17.21
C MET A 439 24.47 -21.12 17.11
N GLU A 440 24.62 -20.00 17.82
CA GLU A 440 23.79 -18.81 17.69
C GLU A 440 23.93 -18.21 16.29
N ASN A 441 25.16 -18.02 15.82
CA ASN A 441 25.45 -17.51 14.48
C ASN A 441 25.03 -18.48 13.35
N VAL A 442 25.17 -19.78 13.56
CA VAL A 442 24.68 -20.81 12.63
C VAL A 442 23.17 -20.74 12.52
N ALA A 443 22.46 -20.70 13.66
CA ALA A 443 21.00 -20.64 13.72
C ALA A 443 20.47 -19.35 13.12
N GLU A 444 21.10 -18.22 13.40
CA GLU A 444 20.72 -16.92 12.80
C GLU A 444 20.85 -16.94 11.28
N LYS A 445 21.99 -17.37 10.75
CA LYS A 445 22.20 -17.46 9.29
C LYS A 445 21.24 -18.46 8.62
N ALA A 446 20.97 -19.57 9.28
CA ALA A 446 19.99 -20.55 8.79
C ALA A 446 18.58 -19.95 8.73
N LEU A 447 18.16 -19.23 9.77
CA LEU A 447 16.88 -18.50 9.78
C LEU A 447 16.83 -17.41 8.72
N GLN A 448 17.89 -16.65 8.53
CA GLN A 448 17.97 -15.62 7.48
C GLN A 448 17.82 -16.24 6.07
N GLN A 449 18.48 -17.37 5.80
CA GLN A 449 18.32 -18.06 4.51
C GLN A 449 16.93 -18.66 4.36
N TYR A 450 16.35 -19.19 5.44
CA TYR A 450 14.98 -19.70 5.43
C TYR A 450 13.97 -18.60 5.14
N ARG A 451 14.06 -17.46 5.84
CA ARG A 451 13.22 -16.26 5.61
C ARG A 451 13.31 -15.78 4.17
N ARG A 452 14.51 -15.73 3.60
CA ARG A 452 14.71 -15.30 2.21
C ARG A 452 14.02 -16.24 1.21
N LYS A 453 14.16 -17.55 1.38
CA LYS A 453 13.47 -18.53 0.51
C LYS A 453 11.95 -18.46 0.63
N SER A 454 11.42 -18.25 1.84
CA SER A 454 9.99 -18.11 2.05
C SER A 454 9.38 -16.81 1.47
N HIS A 455 10.21 -15.86 1.05
CA HIS A 455 9.79 -14.65 0.32
C HIS A 455 9.88 -14.81 -1.20
N GLU A 456 10.63 -15.79 -1.69
CA GLU A 456 10.81 -16.06 -3.13
C GLU A 456 9.81 -17.09 -3.67
N GLU A 457 9.22 -17.90 -2.80
CA GLU A 457 8.13 -18.85 -3.09
C GLU A 457 6.76 -18.17 -2.89
#